data_0da31502601352a6734b476714d0f3d0
#
_entry.id   0da31502601352a6734b476714d0f3d0
#
_cell.length_a   1.000
_cell.length_b   1.000
_cell.length_c   1.000
_cell.angle_alpha   90.00
_cell.angle_beta   90.00
_cell.angle_gamma   90.00
#
_symmetry.space_group_name_H-M   'P 1'
#
loop_
_entity.id
_entity.type
_entity.pdbx_description
1 polymer ?
#
loop_
_entity_poly.entity_id
_entity_poly.type
_entity_poly.pdbx_seq_one_letter_code
_entity_poly.pdbx_strand_id
1 'polypeptide(L)'
;DKIIEGYFDGEQMIATTGQAYAVPANYASKSKLVVGDSLKLTIGPRGRFIYKQVNPVERRRLVASLEQAPDGNYYAVHKHQRWRLLKASVSYFRAQPGDRIAIVLPRDLPANFAALENLIAE
;
A
#
# COMPACT_ATOMS: atom_id res chain seq x y z
N ASP A 1 -21.96 -10.92 -12.60
CA ASP A 1 -20.81 -10.34 -11.91
C ASP A 1 -21.28 -9.53 -10.71
N LYS A 2 -20.49 -9.55 -9.65
CA LYS A 2 -20.77 -8.77 -8.44
C LYS A 2 -19.76 -7.64 -8.33
N ILE A 3 -20.24 -6.43 -8.03
CA ILE A 3 -19.40 -5.25 -7.89
C ILE A 3 -19.47 -4.76 -6.44
N ILE A 4 -18.29 -4.55 -5.84
CA ILE A 4 -18.17 -4.11 -4.46
C ILE A 4 -17.26 -2.91 -4.43
N GLU A 5 -17.65 -1.86 -3.73
CA GLU A 5 -16.84 -0.66 -3.56
C GLU A 5 -16.34 -0.57 -2.11
N GLY A 6 -15.17 0.01 -1.96
CA GLY A 6 -14.55 0.18 -0.67
C GLY A 6 -13.27 1.00 -0.77
N TYR A 7 -12.48 0.94 0.27
CA TYR A 7 -11.21 1.66 0.34
C TYR A 7 -10.08 0.73 0.75
N PHE A 8 -8.87 1.10 0.33
CA PHE A 8 -7.66 0.36 0.67
C PHE A 8 -7.19 0.75 2.07
N ASP A 9 -6.91 -0.26 2.93
CA ASP A 9 -6.46 0.00 4.30
C ASP A 9 -4.93 -0.18 4.48
N GLY A 10 -4.24 -0.53 3.41
CA GLY A 10 -2.80 -0.84 3.43
C GLY A 10 -2.51 -2.26 3.00
N GLU A 11 -3.44 -3.18 3.20
CA GLU A 11 -3.33 -4.58 2.81
C GLU A 11 -4.57 -5.11 2.11
N GLN A 12 -5.75 -4.63 2.52
CA GLN A 12 -7.04 -5.15 2.08
C GLN A 12 -7.94 -4.02 1.62
N MET A 13 -9.00 -4.39 0.92
CA MET A 13 -10.10 -3.47 0.64
C MET A 13 -11.18 -3.67 1.72
N ILE A 14 -11.57 -2.58 2.37
CA ILE A 14 -12.66 -2.58 3.32
C ILE A 14 -13.90 -2.05 2.60
N ALA A 15 -14.88 -2.92 2.40
CA ALA A 15 -16.11 -2.56 1.72
C ALA A 15 -16.97 -1.63 2.59
N THR A 16 -17.91 -0.95 1.97
CA THR A 16 -18.86 -0.08 2.68
C THR A 16 -19.67 -0.84 3.74
N THR A 17 -19.82 -2.15 3.56
CA THR A 17 -20.48 -3.03 4.54
C THR A 17 -19.60 -3.37 5.73
N GLY A 18 -18.29 -3.03 5.66
CA GLY A 18 -17.31 -3.41 6.67
C GLY A 18 -16.58 -4.71 6.38
N GLN A 19 -17.01 -5.47 5.37
CA GLN A 19 -16.35 -6.72 5.02
C GLN A 19 -14.99 -6.44 4.36
N ALA A 20 -13.97 -7.24 4.72
CA ALA A 20 -12.63 -7.12 4.16
C ALA A 20 -12.46 -8.09 3.00
N TYR A 21 -11.78 -7.62 1.94
CA TYR A 21 -11.43 -8.44 0.78
C TYR A 21 -9.94 -8.35 0.52
N ALA A 22 -9.32 -9.48 0.25
CA ALA A 22 -7.88 -9.53 -0.01
C ALA A 22 -7.52 -8.74 -1.27
N VAL A 23 -6.50 -7.90 -1.17
CA VAL A 23 -5.92 -7.21 -2.33
C VAL A 23 -4.57 -7.85 -2.61
N PRO A 24 -4.33 -8.40 -3.81
CA PRO A 24 -3.04 -8.99 -4.11
C PRO A 24 -1.91 -7.98 -3.89
N ALA A 25 -0.89 -8.41 -3.16
CA ALA A 25 0.23 -7.52 -2.81
C ALA A 25 0.94 -6.97 -4.05
N ASN A 26 1.06 -7.77 -5.10
CA ASN A 26 1.65 -7.32 -6.35
C ASN A 26 0.85 -6.21 -7.01
N TYR A 27 -0.48 -6.31 -7.00
CA TYR A 27 -1.34 -5.27 -7.55
C TYR A 27 -1.19 -3.97 -6.75
N ALA A 28 -1.25 -4.08 -5.41
CA ALA A 28 -1.12 -2.91 -4.54
C ALA A 28 0.23 -2.21 -4.74
N SER A 29 1.32 -2.99 -4.87
CA SER A 29 2.66 -2.46 -5.07
C SER A 29 2.82 -1.77 -6.40
N LYS A 30 2.40 -2.41 -7.48
CA LYS A 30 2.54 -1.86 -8.84
C LYS A 30 1.67 -0.61 -9.02
N SER A 31 0.47 -0.62 -8.45
CA SER A 31 -0.45 0.51 -8.53
C SER A 31 -0.14 1.59 -7.51
N LYS A 32 0.83 1.34 -6.62
CA LYS A 32 1.23 2.26 -5.55
C LYS A 32 0.01 2.75 -4.77
N LEU A 33 -0.83 1.79 -4.37
CA LEU A 33 -2.02 2.08 -3.59
C LEU A 33 -1.65 2.68 -2.25
N VAL A 34 -2.41 3.68 -1.85
CA VAL A 34 -2.22 4.42 -0.60
C VAL A 34 -3.46 4.23 0.25
N VAL A 35 -3.27 4.14 1.57
CA VAL A 35 -4.38 4.03 2.52
C VAL A 35 -5.42 5.11 2.23
N GLY A 36 -6.66 4.69 2.08
CA GLY A 36 -7.78 5.58 1.76
C GLY A 36 -8.17 5.62 0.29
N ASP A 37 -7.34 5.09 -0.61
CA ASP A 37 -7.70 5.02 -2.03
C ASP A 37 -8.99 4.24 -2.21
N SER A 38 -9.91 4.77 -3.03
CA SER A 38 -11.15 4.06 -3.35
C SER A 38 -10.90 2.99 -4.40
N LEU A 39 -11.44 1.83 -4.14
CA LEU A 39 -11.31 0.66 -5.02
C LEU A 39 -12.68 0.14 -5.42
N LYS A 40 -12.74 -0.41 -6.61
CA LYS A 40 -13.87 -1.18 -7.09
C LYS A 40 -13.40 -2.61 -7.33
N LEU A 41 -14.06 -3.57 -6.68
CA LEU A 41 -13.80 -4.98 -6.87
C LEU A 41 -14.91 -5.58 -7.70
N THR A 42 -14.57 -6.19 -8.81
CA THR A 42 -15.50 -7.00 -9.59
C THR A 42 -15.19 -8.45 -9.34
N ILE A 43 -16.18 -9.20 -8.87
CA ILE A 43 -16.08 -10.64 -8.68
C ILE A 43 -16.75 -11.29 -9.89
N GLY A 44 -15.93 -11.82 -10.77
CA GLY A 44 -16.39 -12.44 -12.02
C GLY A 44 -16.69 -13.91 -11.84
N PRO A 45 -16.94 -14.59 -12.98
CA PRO A 45 -17.18 -16.03 -12.97
C PRO A 45 -16.06 -16.77 -12.25
N ARG A 46 -16.43 -17.83 -11.53
CA ARG A 46 -15.47 -18.67 -10.77
C ARG A 46 -14.78 -17.92 -9.64
N GLY A 47 -15.39 -16.80 -9.16
CA GLY A 47 -14.84 -16.05 -8.04
C GLY A 47 -13.60 -15.25 -8.35
N ARG A 48 -13.32 -14.95 -9.61
CA ARG A 48 -12.15 -14.15 -10.00
C ARG A 48 -12.29 -12.72 -9.54
N PHE A 49 -11.30 -12.21 -8.83
CA PHE A 49 -11.26 -10.84 -8.35
C PHE A 49 -10.53 -9.95 -9.35
N ILE A 50 -11.18 -8.85 -9.73
CA ILE A 50 -10.59 -7.83 -10.59
C ILE A 50 -10.73 -6.49 -9.88
N TYR A 51 -9.61 -5.88 -9.54
CA TYR A 51 -9.57 -4.59 -8.84
C TYR A 51 -9.36 -3.44 -9.81
N LYS A 52 -9.98 -2.31 -9.50
CA LYS A 52 -9.76 -1.06 -10.20
C LYS A 52 -9.68 0.07 -9.18
N GLN A 53 -8.63 0.89 -9.28
CA GLN A 53 -8.53 2.11 -8.49
C GLN A 53 -9.46 3.14 -9.11
N VAL A 54 -10.38 3.67 -8.32
CA VAL A 54 -11.43 4.53 -8.83
C VAL A 54 -11.18 5.99 -8.49
N ASN A 55 -10.75 6.25 -7.26
CA ASN A 55 -10.62 7.62 -6.78
C ASN A 55 -9.46 7.69 -5.78
N PRO A 56 -8.25 8.05 -6.25
CA PRO A 56 -7.11 8.16 -5.36
C PRO A 56 -7.24 9.35 -4.41
N VAL A 57 -6.83 9.16 -3.16
CA VAL A 57 -6.76 10.26 -2.19
C VAL A 57 -5.59 11.18 -2.52
N GLU A 58 -5.66 12.42 -2.03
CA GLU A 58 -4.53 13.33 -2.10
C GLU A 58 -3.34 12.74 -1.35
N ARG A 59 -2.16 12.90 -1.91
CA ARG A 59 -0.95 12.26 -1.45
C ARG A 59 0.08 13.27 -0.94
N ARG A 60 0.91 12.83 -0.01
CA ARG A 60 2.15 13.52 0.33
C ARG A 60 3.31 12.54 0.21
N ARG A 61 4.49 13.07 -0.08
CA ARG A 61 5.69 12.27 -0.28
C ARG A 61 6.75 12.62 0.73
N LEU A 62 7.48 11.60 1.20
CA LEU A 62 8.58 11.76 2.13
C LEU A 62 9.74 10.90 1.68
N VAL A 63 10.94 11.31 2.09
CA VAL A 63 12.12 10.44 2.04
C VAL A 63 12.27 9.82 3.42
N ALA A 64 12.45 8.51 3.44
CA ALA A 64 12.53 7.73 4.67
C ALA A 64 13.67 6.72 4.57
N SER A 65 14.02 6.11 5.68
CA SER A 65 14.97 5.01 5.73
C SER A 65 14.21 3.69 5.80
N LEU A 66 14.68 2.70 5.05
CA LEU A 66 14.11 1.35 5.11
C LEU A 66 14.70 0.60 6.29
N GLU A 67 13.84 0.03 7.12
CA GLU A 67 14.26 -0.82 8.23
C GLU A 67 13.49 -2.13 8.19
N GLN A 68 14.12 -3.19 8.70
CA GLN A 68 13.49 -4.48 8.86
C GLN A 68 13.44 -4.83 10.35
N ALA A 69 12.25 -5.17 10.83
CA ALA A 69 12.06 -5.57 12.21
C ALA A 69 12.45 -7.05 12.40
N PRO A 70 12.68 -7.49 13.65
CA PRO A 70 13.06 -8.89 13.93
C PRO A 70 12.05 -9.92 13.41
N ASP A 71 10.76 -9.54 13.29
CA ASP A 71 9.73 -10.44 12.75
C ASP A 71 9.75 -10.52 11.22
N GLY A 72 10.65 -9.80 10.57
CA GLY A 72 10.78 -9.78 9.11
C GLY A 72 9.96 -8.72 8.41
N ASN A 73 9.10 -7.99 9.10
CA ASN A 73 8.33 -6.91 8.50
C ASN A 73 9.22 -5.71 8.19
N TYR A 74 8.88 -5.01 7.11
CA TYR A 74 9.62 -3.82 6.67
C TYR A 74 8.88 -2.55 7.06
N TYR A 75 9.65 -1.53 7.38
CA TYR A 75 9.13 -0.23 7.78
C TYR A 75 9.89 0.89 7.08
N ALA A 76 9.16 1.96 6.76
CA ALA A 76 9.75 3.24 6.39
C ALA A 76 9.82 4.09 7.64
N VAL A 77 10.99 4.62 7.96
CA VAL A 77 11.20 5.40 9.17
C VAL A 77 11.64 6.81 8.80
N HIS A 78 10.93 7.79 9.33
CA HIS A 78 11.24 9.21 9.14
C HIS A 78 11.10 9.91 10.49
N LYS A 79 12.21 10.39 11.05
CA LYS A 79 12.24 10.97 12.39
C LYS A 79 11.70 9.97 13.42
N HIS A 80 10.64 10.31 14.13
CA HIS A 80 10.04 9.44 15.14
C HIS A 80 8.84 8.66 14.63
N GLN A 81 8.55 8.75 13.32
CA GLN A 81 7.42 8.07 12.70
C GLN A 81 7.89 6.86 11.92
N ARG A 82 7.05 5.85 11.88
CA ARG A 82 7.32 4.66 11.08
C ARG A 82 6.01 4.15 10.48
N TRP A 83 6.12 3.64 9.26
CA TRP A 83 4.99 3.08 8.52
C TRP A 83 5.41 1.73 7.99
N ARG A 84 4.50 0.79 8.03
CA ARG A 84 4.75 -0.53 7.46
C ARG A 84 4.75 -0.45 5.93
N LEU A 85 5.59 -1.28 5.32
CA LEU A 85 5.67 -1.42 3.86
C LEU A 85 5.26 -2.83 3.48
N LEU A 86 4.65 -2.98 2.31
CA LEU A 86 4.38 -4.30 1.76
C LEU A 86 5.71 -4.96 1.35
N LYS A 87 5.88 -6.23 1.71
CA LYS A 87 7.09 -6.98 1.34
C LYS A 87 7.27 -7.03 -0.17
N ALA A 88 6.16 -7.13 -0.91
CA ALA A 88 6.20 -7.14 -2.37
C ALA A 88 6.82 -5.87 -2.96
N SER A 89 6.59 -4.72 -2.33
CA SER A 89 7.18 -3.45 -2.78
C SER A 89 8.68 -3.43 -2.56
N VAL A 90 9.12 -3.88 -1.38
CA VAL A 90 10.54 -3.94 -1.05
C VAL A 90 11.27 -4.87 -2.02
N SER A 91 10.69 -6.03 -2.31
CA SER A 91 11.26 -6.99 -3.26
C SER A 91 11.31 -6.42 -4.68
N TYR A 92 10.24 -5.76 -5.11
CA TYR A 92 10.16 -5.19 -6.45
C TYR A 92 11.30 -4.20 -6.72
N PHE A 93 11.56 -3.33 -5.75
CA PHE A 93 12.63 -2.33 -5.89
C PHE A 93 14.00 -2.85 -5.46
N ARG A 94 14.08 -4.10 -4.96
CA ARG A 94 15.32 -4.68 -4.43
C ARG A 94 15.94 -3.79 -3.35
N ALA A 95 15.09 -3.18 -2.54
CA ALA A 95 15.54 -2.30 -1.47
C ALA A 95 16.08 -3.12 -0.30
N GLN A 96 17.10 -2.59 0.36
CA GLN A 96 17.76 -3.24 1.49
C GLN A 96 17.62 -2.37 2.73
N PRO A 97 17.60 -3.00 3.94
CA PRO A 97 17.61 -2.21 5.17
C PRO A 97 18.77 -1.21 5.16
N GLY A 98 18.47 0.03 5.54
CA GLY A 98 19.42 1.13 5.51
C GLY A 98 19.33 1.99 4.25
N ASP A 99 18.67 1.53 3.21
CA ASP A 99 18.48 2.32 1.99
C ASP A 99 17.55 3.51 2.26
N ARG A 100 17.78 4.57 1.51
CA ARG A 100 16.85 5.70 1.47
C ARG A 100 15.82 5.44 0.40
N ILE A 101 14.57 5.70 0.75
CA ILE A 101 13.43 5.42 -0.11
C ILE A 101 12.48 6.61 -0.15
N ALA A 102 11.82 6.79 -1.29
CA ALA A 102 10.71 7.73 -1.42
C ALA A 102 9.42 6.97 -1.13
N ILE A 103 8.62 7.50 -0.21
CA ILE A 103 7.35 6.89 0.16
C ILE A 103 6.20 7.86 -0.09
N VAL A 104 5.02 7.29 -0.26
CA VAL A 104 3.79 8.03 -0.48
C VAL A 104 2.81 7.69 0.63
N LEU A 105 2.19 8.72 1.18
CA LEU A 105 1.20 8.62 2.24
C LEU A 105 -0.05 9.40 1.84
N PRO A 106 -1.20 9.08 2.43
CA PRO A 106 -2.35 9.96 2.26
C PRO A 106 -2.05 11.29 2.95
N ARG A 107 -2.41 12.40 2.28
CA ARG A 107 -2.09 13.72 2.83
C ARG A 107 -2.87 14.03 4.10
N ASP A 108 -4.15 13.67 4.14
CA ASP A 108 -5.08 14.14 5.16
C ASP A 108 -5.66 13.02 6.05
N LEU A 109 -5.13 11.83 5.94
CA LEU A 109 -5.61 10.68 6.73
C LEU A 109 -4.44 10.05 7.50
N PRO A 110 -4.71 9.52 8.69
CA PRO A 110 -3.70 8.70 9.36
C PRO A 110 -3.50 7.40 8.59
N ALA A 111 -2.30 6.87 8.63
CA ALA A 111 -1.99 5.63 7.95
C ALA A 111 -0.96 4.82 8.73
N ASN A 112 -1.16 3.49 8.75
CA ASN A 112 -0.18 2.55 9.31
C ASN A 112 0.77 2.02 8.23
N PHE A 113 0.40 2.16 6.97
CA PHE A 113 1.19 1.72 5.82
C PHE A 113 1.56 2.91 4.95
N ALA A 114 2.75 2.84 4.36
CA ALA A 114 3.18 3.74 3.28
C ALA A 114 3.32 2.94 1.99
N ALA A 115 3.17 3.60 0.86
CA ALA A 115 3.49 3.01 -0.43
C ALA A 115 4.94 3.35 -0.77
N LEU A 116 5.71 2.34 -1.16
CA LEU A 116 7.08 2.55 -1.63
C LEU A 116 7.03 3.00 -3.08
N GLU A 117 7.48 4.22 -3.35
CA GLU A 117 7.43 4.79 -4.69
C GLU A 117 8.73 4.59 -5.45
N ASN A 118 9.86 4.70 -4.77
CA ASN A 118 11.14 4.62 -5.45
C ASN A 118 12.27 4.39 -4.46
N LEU A 119 13.34 3.76 -4.96
CA LEU A 119 14.60 3.68 -4.25
C LEU A 119 15.42 4.92 -4.60
N ILE A 120 15.98 5.57 -3.59
CA ILE A 120 16.79 6.77 -3.82
C ILE A 120 18.25 6.36 -3.93
N ALA A 121 18.84 6.62 -5.08
CA ALA A 121 20.25 6.35 -5.31
C ALA A 121 21.11 7.35 -4.52
N GLU A 122 22.16 6.83 -3.92
CA GLU A 122 23.12 7.62 -3.18
C GLU A 122 24.29 8.03 -4.09
#